data_6a2221bbfa660b200846c3872d62cb31
#
_entry.id   6a2221bbfa660b200846c3872d62cb31
#
_cell.length_a   1.000
_cell.length_b   1.000
_cell.length_c   1.000
_cell.angle_alpha   90.00
_cell.angle_beta   90.00
_cell.angle_gamma   90.00
#
_symmetry.space_group_name_H-M   'P 1'
#
loop_
_entity.id
_entity.type
_entity.pdbx_description
1 polymer ?
#
loop_
_entity_poly.entity_id
_entity_poly.type
_entity_poly.pdbx_seq_one_letter_code
_entity_poly.pdbx_strand_id
1 'polypeptide(L)'
;MLRNNIGMIRKFFFASLIYLFFSNSVSSEIINEFKITGNDRITNETIILFSGYKINDNIDEDDINEILKKLYGTLFFKNLSVKIENNILFIEVTENPLIQSVIFKGIKKESLVERIKEIIFQKEKSSFVENKIKEDQNRILNT
;
A
#
# COMPACT_ATOMS: atom_id res chain seq x y z
N MET A 1 51.68 -8.55 34.99
CA MET A 1 50.89 -9.20 33.94
C MET A 1 49.36 -9.02 34.09
N LEU A 2 48.86 -8.44 35.20
CA LEU A 2 47.43 -8.25 35.50
C LEU A 2 46.82 -6.93 34.98
N ARG A 3 47.66 -5.94 34.64
CA ARG A 3 47.20 -4.58 34.29
C ARG A 3 46.60 -4.43 32.87
N ASN A 4 46.94 -5.33 31.93
CA ASN A 4 46.43 -5.30 30.55
C ASN A 4 45.03 -5.95 30.39
N ASN A 5 44.65 -6.85 31.32
CA ASN A 5 43.36 -7.54 31.23
C ASN A 5 42.19 -6.65 31.63
N ILE A 6 42.39 -5.68 32.51
CA ILE A 6 41.30 -4.77 32.95
C ILE A 6 40.87 -3.84 31.83
N GLY A 7 41.80 -3.41 30.97
CA GLY A 7 41.46 -2.61 29.78
C GLY A 7 40.67 -3.36 28.73
N MET A 8 40.95 -4.64 28.54
CA MET A 8 40.23 -5.52 27.61
C MET A 8 38.83 -5.85 28.12
N ILE A 9 38.68 -6.19 29.39
CA ILE A 9 37.42 -6.46 30.06
C ILE A 9 36.48 -5.21 29.99
N ARG A 10 37.01 -4.02 30.20
CA ARG A 10 36.28 -2.76 30.08
C ARG A 10 35.76 -2.51 28.66
N LYS A 11 36.57 -2.82 27.62
CA LYS A 11 36.18 -2.69 26.21
C LYS A 11 35.10 -3.70 25.84
N PHE A 12 35.19 -4.94 26.31
CA PHE A 12 34.17 -5.96 26.12
C PHE A 12 32.88 -5.61 26.85
N PHE A 13 32.94 -5.04 28.02
CA PHE A 13 31.77 -4.60 28.78
C PHE A 13 31.06 -3.43 28.09
N PHE A 14 31.81 -2.45 27.54
CA PHE A 14 31.24 -1.36 26.74
C PHE A 14 30.65 -1.84 25.41
N ALA A 15 31.30 -2.77 24.72
CA ALA A 15 30.78 -3.35 23.49
C ALA A 15 29.50 -4.16 23.72
N SER A 16 29.46 -4.95 24.82
CA SER A 16 28.26 -5.68 25.25
C SER A 16 27.12 -4.76 25.66
N LEU A 17 27.41 -3.64 26.32
CA LEU A 17 26.40 -2.65 26.71
C LEU A 17 25.79 -1.96 25.50
N ILE A 18 26.60 -1.65 24.47
CA ILE A 18 26.12 -1.07 23.20
C ILE A 18 25.21 -2.06 22.46
N TYR A 19 25.51 -3.36 22.47
CA TYR A 19 24.70 -4.37 21.81
C TYR A 19 23.30 -4.51 22.44
N LEU A 20 23.14 -4.26 23.73
CA LEU A 20 21.86 -4.29 24.44
C LEU A 20 20.95 -3.12 24.09
N PHE A 21 21.48 -1.99 23.61
CA PHE A 21 20.68 -0.82 23.19
C PHE A 21 20.13 -0.93 21.77
N PHE A 22 20.58 -1.88 20.97
CA PHE A 22 20.09 -2.10 19.59
C PHE A 22 18.99 -3.17 19.48
N SER A 23 18.42 -3.62 20.60
CA SER A 23 17.24 -4.48 20.56
C SER A 23 16.04 -3.61 20.19
N ASN A 24 15.81 -3.39 18.89
CA ASN A 24 14.54 -2.88 18.39
C ASN A 24 13.47 -3.92 18.72
N SER A 25 12.67 -3.63 19.73
CA SER A 25 11.46 -4.43 19.99
C SER A 25 10.49 -4.15 18.86
N VAL A 26 10.34 -5.07 17.93
CA VAL A 26 9.20 -5.07 17.02
C VAL A 26 7.97 -5.26 17.90
N SER A 27 7.20 -4.18 18.09
CA SER A 27 5.95 -4.24 18.81
C SER A 27 4.89 -4.76 17.84
N SER A 28 4.39 -5.95 18.09
CA SER A 28 3.23 -6.49 17.38
C SER A 28 1.98 -6.22 18.20
N GLU A 29 0.92 -5.76 17.58
CA GLU A 29 -0.39 -5.51 18.18
C GLU A 29 -1.44 -6.45 17.60
N ILE A 30 -2.46 -6.83 18.40
CA ILE A 30 -3.57 -7.67 17.93
C ILE A 30 -4.68 -6.75 17.43
N ILE A 31 -5.24 -7.06 16.26
CA ILE A 31 -6.40 -6.32 15.72
C ILE A 31 -7.67 -6.75 16.46
N ASN A 32 -8.24 -5.84 17.25
CA ASN A 32 -9.53 -6.03 17.89
C ASN A 32 -10.68 -5.42 17.08
N GLU A 33 -10.39 -4.34 16.33
CA GLU A 33 -11.38 -3.58 15.56
C GLU A 33 -10.74 -2.99 14.29
N PHE A 34 -11.52 -2.87 13.22
CA PHE A 34 -11.20 -2.08 12.03
C PHE A 34 -12.00 -0.79 12.05
N LYS A 35 -11.33 0.35 11.89
CA LYS A 35 -11.96 1.64 11.71
C LYS A 35 -11.60 2.22 10.35
N ILE A 36 -12.56 2.19 9.44
CA ILE A 36 -12.37 2.59 8.05
C ILE A 36 -13.13 3.88 7.79
N THR A 37 -12.47 4.83 7.11
CA THR A 37 -13.04 6.14 6.78
C THR A 37 -12.64 6.61 5.39
N GLY A 38 -13.47 7.48 4.79
CA GLY A 38 -13.20 8.09 3.49
C GLY A 38 -13.61 7.25 2.28
N ASN A 39 -14.15 6.05 2.51
CA ASN A 39 -14.76 5.23 1.46
C ASN A 39 -16.20 5.67 1.18
N ASP A 40 -16.62 5.57 -0.07
CA ASP A 40 -17.95 5.92 -0.56
C ASP A 40 -18.59 4.76 -1.33
N ARG A 41 -17.91 4.26 -2.37
CA ARG A 41 -18.37 3.15 -3.21
C ARG A 41 -17.91 1.79 -2.72
N ILE A 42 -16.73 1.73 -2.13
CA ILE A 42 -16.11 0.47 -1.66
C ILE A 42 -16.53 0.25 -0.21
N THR A 43 -17.17 -0.88 0.08
CA THR A 43 -17.63 -1.16 1.44
C THR A 43 -16.48 -1.49 2.39
N ASN A 44 -16.71 -1.31 3.70
CA ASN A 44 -15.73 -1.65 4.72
C ASN A 44 -15.28 -3.12 4.62
N GLU A 45 -16.23 -4.02 4.42
CA GLU A 45 -15.97 -5.46 4.29
C GLU A 45 -15.05 -5.76 3.10
N THR A 46 -15.22 -5.04 2.00
CA THR A 46 -14.37 -5.18 0.81
C THR A 46 -12.95 -4.68 1.11
N ILE A 47 -12.81 -3.56 1.82
CA ILE A 47 -11.49 -3.03 2.21
C ILE A 47 -10.79 -3.98 3.16
N ILE A 48 -11.50 -4.53 4.15
CA ILE A 48 -10.97 -5.53 5.08
C ILE A 48 -10.51 -6.78 4.30
N LEU A 49 -11.34 -7.27 3.37
CA LEU A 49 -10.98 -8.43 2.54
C LEU A 49 -9.69 -8.18 1.74
N PHE A 50 -9.56 -7.00 1.12
CA PHE A 50 -8.36 -6.66 0.34
C PHE A 50 -7.13 -6.40 1.18
N SER A 51 -7.29 -5.97 2.44
CA SER A 51 -6.16 -5.84 3.36
C SER A 51 -5.49 -7.20 3.62
N GLY A 52 -6.27 -8.29 3.57
CA GLY A 52 -5.81 -9.64 3.83
C GLY A 52 -5.66 -9.96 5.32
N TYR A 53 -6.21 -9.13 6.19
CA TYR A 53 -6.17 -9.27 7.65
C TYR A 53 -7.59 -9.34 8.25
N LYS A 54 -7.70 -9.87 9.45
CA LYS A 54 -8.96 -10.04 10.18
C LYS A 54 -8.78 -9.75 11.66
N ILE A 55 -9.88 -9.65 12.38
CA ILE A 55 -9.90 -9.55 13.85
C ILE A 55 -9.13 -10.74 14.45
N ASN A 56 -8.35 -10.47 15.49
CA ASN A 56 -7.42 -11.34 16.20
C ASN A 56 -6.12 -11.68 15.46
N ASP A 57 -5.85 -11.12 14.29
CA ASP A 57 -4.53 -11.23 13.68
C ASP A 57 -3.53 -10.32 14.42
N ASN A 58 -2.29 -10.79 14.54
CA ASN A 58 -1.18 -9.95 14.97
C ASN A 58 -0.70 -9.11 13.79
N ILE A 59 -0.31 -7.87 14.07
CA ILE A 59 0.15 -6.94 13.06
C ILE A 59 1.38 -6.17 13.56
N ASP A 60 2.36 -6.00 12.71
CA ASP A 60 3.55 -5.18 12.93
C ASP A 60 3.71 -4.11 11.82
N GLU A 61 4.84 -3.40 11.79
CA GLU A 61 5.10 -2.37 10.78
C GLU A 61 5.24 -2.94 9.36
N ASP A 62 5.76 -4.15 9.21
CA ASP A 62 5.89 -4.79 7.90
C ASP A 62 4.52 -5.18 7.36
N ASP A 63 3.63 -5.65 8.22
CA ASP A 63 2.25 -5.96 7.90
C ASP A 63 1.47 -4.71 7.45
N ILE A 64 1.68 -3.56 8.11
CA ILE A 64 1.08 -2.28 7.70
C ILE A 64 1.52 -1.91 6.28
N ASN A 65 2.80 -2.07 5.96
CA ASN A 65 3.33 -1.85 4.62
C ASN A 65 2.74 -2.83 3.59
N GLU A 66 2.52 -4.08 3.99
CA GLU A 66 1.86 -5.08 3.14
C GLU A 66 0.39 -4.71 2.85
N ILE A 67 -0.36 -4.28 3.86
CA ILE A 67 -1.73 -3.78 3.71
C ILE A 67 -1.77 -2.61 2.71
N LEU A 68 -0.90 -1.61 2.90
CA LEU A 68 -0.79 -0.48 1.98
C LEU A 68 -0.54 -0.94 0.55
N LYS A 69 0.41 -1.86 0.35
CA LYS A 69 0.74 -2.40 -0.97
C LYS A 69 -0.43 -3.16 -1.60
N LYS A 70 -1.13 -4.00 -0.83
CA LYS A 70 -2.31 -4.73 -1.31
C LYS A 70 -3.43 -3.78 -1.72
N LEU A 71 -3.78 -2.81 -0.86
CA LEU A 71 -4.85 -1.86 -1.13
C LEU A 71 -4.53 -0.93 -2.31
N TYR A 72 -3.29 -0.40 -2.42
CA TYR A 72 -2.87 0.35 -3.61
C TYR A 72 -2.89 -0.50 -4.88
N GLY A 73 -2.54 -1.78 -4.78
CA GLY A 73 -2.56 -2.73 -5.89
C GLY A 73 -3.96 -2.95 -6.49
N THR A 74 -5.04 -2.68 -5.75
CA THR A 74 -6.41 -2.75 -6.27
C THR A 74 -6.73 -1.63 -7.26
N LEU A 75 -5.98 -0.54 -7.24
CA LEU A 75 -6.19 0.69 -8.02
C LEU A 75 -7.51 1.42 -7.71
N PHE A 76 -8.21 1.03 -6.67
CA PHE A 76 -9.44 1.70 -6.23
C PHE A 76 -9.16 3.00 -5.48
N PHE A 77 -7.98 3.14 -4.90
CA PHE A 77 -7.65 4.23 -4.00
C PHE A 77 -6.57 5.15 -4.58
N LYS A 78 -6.81 6.46 -4.44
CA LYS A 78 -5.86 7.52 -4.76
C LYS A 78 -4.89 7.76 -3.61
N ASN A 79 -5.43 7.80 -2.38
CA ASN A 79 -4.65 7.96 -1.16
C ASN A 79 -5.08 6.90 -0.14
N LEU A 80 -4.11 6.46 0.66
CA LEU A 80 -4.29 5.50 1.74
C LEU A 80 -3.42 5.92 2.92
N SER A 81 -3.98 5.78 4.12
CA SER A 81 -3.24 5.83 5.38
C SER A 81 -3.66 4.62 6.21
N VAL A 82 -2.69 3.89 6.75
CA VAL A 82 -2.93 2.74 7.61
C VAL A 82 -2.09 2.89 8.85
N LYS A 83 -2.70 2.72 10.02
CA LYS A 83 -2.01 2.72 11.31
C LYS A 83 -2.74 1.84 12.30
N ILE A 84 -2.03 1.29 13.27
CA ILE A 84 -2.62 0.61 14.41
C ILE A 84 -2.38 1.43 15.69
N GLU A 85 -3.42 1.62 16.47
CA GLU A 85 -3.35 2.30 17.76
C GLU A 85 -4.35 1.64 18.72
N ASN A 86 -3.90 1.23 19.88
CA ASN A 86 -4.74 0.61 20.93
C ASN A 86 -5.52 -0.61 20.40
N ASN A 87 -4.89 -1.46 19.61
CA ASN A 87 -5.49 -2.66 18.99
C ASN A 87 -6.61 -2.35 17.97
N ILE A 88 -6.72 -1.11 17.48
CA ILE A 88 -7.63 -0.69 16.43
C ILE A 88 -6.82 -0.42 15.17
N LEU A 89 -7.13 -1.11 14.08
CA LEU A 89 -6.54 -0.84 12.77
C LEU A 89 -7.36 0.24 12.05
N PHE A 90 -6.77 1.44 11.96
CA PHE A 90 -7.33 2.56 11.25
C PHE A 90 -6.90 2.49 9.77
N ILE A 91 -7.85 2.55 8.87
CA ILE A 91 -7.63 2.63 7.42
C ILE A 91 -8.39 3.85 6.90
N GLU A 92 -7.67 4.87 6.50
CA GLU A 92 -8.24 6.06 5.85
C GLU A 92 -7.96 5.99 4.36
N VAL A 93 -9.03 6.13 3.56
CA VAL A 93 -8.93 6.00 2.11
C VAL A 93 -9.47 7.25 1.40
N THR A 94 -8.95 7.50 0.20
CA THR A 94 -9.59 8.38 -0.80
C THR A 94 -9.73 7.57 -2.07
N GLU A 95 -10.96 7.37 -2.53
CA GLU A 95 -11.22 6.58 -3.73
C GLU A 95 -10.81 7.31 -5.01
N ASN A 96 -10.34 6.55 -5.99
CA ASN A 96 -10.18 7.02 -7.36
C ASN A 96 -11.57 7.25 -7.99
N PRO A 97 -11.75 8.31 -8.80
CA PRO A 97 -13.00 8.51 -9.54
C PRO A 97 -13.30 7.35 -10.48
N LEU A 98 -14.56 7.09 -10.74
CA LEU A 98 -14.99 6.09 -11.71
C LEU A 98 -15.03 6.71 -13.12
N ILE A 99 -14.46 6.01 -14.10
CA ILE A 99 -14.58 6.39 -15.52
C ILE A 99 -15.99 6.02 -15.99
N GLN A 100 -16.79 7.00 -16.34
CA GLN A 100 -18.14 6.77 -16.85
C GLN A 100 -18.12 6.39 -18.33
N SER A 101 -17.30 7.10 -19.14
CA SER A 101 -17.16 6.83 -20.58
C SER A 101 -15.80 7.21 -21.10
N VAL A 102 -15.36 6.54 -22.16
CA VAL A 102 -14.15 6.86 -22.92
C VAL A 102 -14.56 7.23 -24.34
N ILE A 103 -14.31 8.47 -24.74
CA ILE A 103 -14.76 9.01 -26.02
C ILE A 103 -13.55 9.22 -26.95
N PHE A 104 -13.61 8.62 -28.14
CA PHE A 104 -12.61 8.78 -29.21
C PHE A 104 -13.10 9.81 -30.22
N LYS A 105 -12.34 10.92 -30.39
CA LYS A 105 -12.69 11.97 -31.35
C LYS A 105 -11.64 12.05 -32.45
N GLY A 106 -12.08 12.31 -33.70
CA GLY A 106 -11.21 12.53 -34.84
C GLY A 106 -10.67 11.26 -35.50
N ILE A 107 -10.97 10.07 -34.96
CA ILE A 107 -10.57 8.79 -35.54
C ILE A 107 -11.71 8.28 -36.43
N LYS A 108 -11.46 8.19 -37.75
CA LYS A 108 -12.46 7.74 -38.73
C LYS A 108 -12.50 6.21 -38.89
N LYS A 109 -11.40 5.54 -38.56
CA LYS A 109 -11.26 4.09 -38.75
C LYS A 109 -11.67 3.33 -37.50
N GLU A 110 -12.82 2.65 -37.55
CA GLU A 110 -13.40 1.93 -36.42
C GLU A 110 -12.48 0.84 -35.87
N SER A 111 -11.81 0.10 -36.74
CA SER A 111 -10.85 -0.94 -36.35
C SER A 111 -9.67 -0.39 -35.52
N LEU A 112 -9.30 0.89 -35.72
CA LEU A 112 -8.29 1.54 -34.90
C LEU A 112 -8.83 1.89 -33.52
N VAL A 113 -10.08 2.36 -33.44
CA VAL A 113 -10.76 2.64 -32.16
C VAL A 113 -10.84 1.37 -31.33
N GLU A 114 -11.29 0.26 -31.91
CA GLU A 114 -11.37 -1.02 -31.18
C GLU A 114 -9.98 -1.48 -30.68
N ARG A 115 -8.96 -1.37 -31.51
CA ARG A 115 -7.58 -1.69 -31.12
C ARG A 115 -7.09 -0.81 -29.97
N ILE A 116 -7.39 0.50 -29.99
CA ILE A 116 -7.02 1.40 -28.90
C ILE A 116 -7.76 1.01 -27.61
N LYS A 117 -9.05 0.71 -27.68
CA LYS A 117 -9.83 0.25 -26.53
C LYS A 117 -9.25 -1.02 -25.88
N GLU A 118 -8.69 -1.92 -26.66
CA GLU A 118 -8.07 -3.14 -26.13
C GLU A 118 -6.78 -2.85 -25.35
N ILE A 119 -5.94 -1.94 -25.86
CA ILE A 119 -4.59 -1.72 -25.32
C ILE A 119 -4.51 -0.71 -24.19
N ILE A 120 -5.46 0.24 -24.10
CA ILE A 120 -5.47 1.23 -23.01
C ILE A 120 -5.82 0.60 -21.68
N PHE A 121 -5.22 1.12 -20.62
CA PHE A 121 -5.51 0.73 -19.24
C PHE A 121 -6.83 1.32 -18.75
N GLN A 122 -7.06 2.61 -19.05
CA GLN A 122 -8.22 3.38 -18.61
C GLN A 122 -9.47 2.97 -19.40
N LYS A 123 -10.38 2.23 -18.78
CA LYS A 123 -11.60 1.71 -19.40
C LYS A 123 -12.84 2.22 -18.71
N GLU A 124 -13.97 2.21 -19.41
CA GLU A 124 -15.28 2.49 -18.80
C GLU A 124 -15.54 1.56 -17.61
N LYS A 125 -16.18 2.08 -16.59
CA LYS A 125 -16.49 1.41 -15.32
C LYS A 125 -15.27 0.95 -14.50
N SER A 126 -14.07 1.40 -14.86
CA SER A 126 -12.85 1.22 -14.04
C SER A 126 -12.53 2.49 -13.26
N SER A 127 -11.67 2.37 -12.27
CA SER A 127 -11.13 3.53 -11.54
C SER A 127 -10.22 4.37 -12.45
N PHE A 128 -10.33 5.69 -12.39
CA PHE A 128 -9.43 6.60 -13.07
C PHE A 128 -8.10 6.69 -12.31
N VAL A 129 -7.04 6.21 -12.92
CA VAL A 129 -5.70 6.17 -12.32
C VAL A 129 -4.78 7.14 -13.05
N GLU A 130 -4.56 8.32 -12.46
CA GLU A 130 -3.87 9.45 -13.10
C GLU A 130 -2.47 9.09 -13.61
N ASN A 131 -1.69 8.33 -12.86
CA ASN A 131 -0.34 7.91 -13.25
C ASN A 131 -0.33 6.95 -14.45
N LYS A 132 -1.47 6.34 -14.83
CA LYS A 132 -1.62 5.46 -16.00
C LYS A 132 -1.87 6.22 -17.31
N ILE A 133 -2.19 7.52 -17.27
CA ILE A 133 -2.42 8.33 -18.49
C ILE A 133 -1.19 8.28 -19.41
N LYS A 134 -0.01 8.47 -18.84
CA LYS A 134 1.24 8.49 -19.61
C LYS A 134 1.57 7.13 -20.23
N GLU A 135 1.23 6.08 -19.53
CA GLU A 135 1.36 4.70 -20.02
C GLU A 135 0.40 4.45 -21.19
N ASP A 136 -0.86 4.86 -21.08
CA ASP A 136 -1.84 4.74 -22.14
C ASP A 136 -1.46 5.58 -23.37
N GLN A 137 -0.95 6.79 -23.20
CA GLN A 137 -0.41 7.60 -24.30
C GLN A 137 0.69 6.85 -25.06
N ASN A 138 1.65 6.25 -24.35
CA ASN A 138 2.72 5.50 -24.97
C ASN A 138 2.20 4.26 -25.72
N ARG A 139 1.22 3.57 -25.16
CA ARG A 139 0.57 2.41 -25.81
C ARG A 139 -0.12 2.81 -27.11
N ILE A 140 -0.84 3.94 -27.10
CA ILE A 140 -1.52 4.46 -28.30
C ILE A 140 -0.51 4.88 -29.37
N LEU A 141 0.58 5.56 -29.01
CA LEU A 141 1.59 6.01 -29.95
C LEU A 141 2.33 4.87 -30.66
N ASN A 142 2.40 3.71 -30.02
CA ASN A 142 3.06 2.51 -30.56
C ASN A 142 2.09 1.55 -31.29
N THR A 143 0.84 1.97 -31.54
CA THR A 143 -0.22 1.23 -32.21
C THR A 143 -0.31 1.55 -33.70
#